data_0c909aae3c9ae239513a6312bb4669dc
#
_entry.id   0c909aae3c9ae239513a6312bb4669dc
#
_cell.length_a   1.000
_cell.length_b   1.000
_cell.length_c   1.000
_cell.angle_alpha   90.00
_cell.angle_beta   90.00
_cell.angle_gamma   90.00
#
_symmetry.space_group_name_H-M   'P 1'
#
loop_
_entity.id
_entity.type
_entity.pdbx_description
1 polymer ?
#
loop_
_entity_poly.entity_id
_entity_poly.type
_entity_poly.pdbx_seq_one_letter_code
_entity_poly.pdbx_strand_id
1 'polypeptide(L)'
;LLVGKCEFGRVEMLIAIRIYLNGARPGAAVSAMTSAYFGIREGSGMPRMFMYEETQGRMGKMFWEDIEGYVKNSPIFYADKIQTPLLIFHCDADEAVPYSEGLNLFLAMRRLHKPAWLLNYKGDKHFLYNKAAEVDWTIRLQQFFDHYLKDAPMPRWMKEGIRIDERGVDQKYDFE
;
A
#
# COMPACT_ATOMS: atom_id res chain seq x y z
N LEU A 1 -17.03 13.56 1.03
CA LEU A 1 -16.88 12.58 -0.06
C LEU A 1 -16.78 13.36 -1.37
N LEU A 2 -15.59 13.78 -1.76
CA LEU A 2 -15.31 14.28 -3.10
C LEU A 2 -14.94 13.07 -3.96
N VAL A 3 -15.94 12.44 -4.58
CA VAL A 3 -15.73 11.53 -5.70
C VAL A 3 -15.61 12.42 -6.94
N GLY A 4 -14.45 13.03 -7.12
CA GLY A 4 -14.08 13.60 -8.40
C GLY A 4 -13.75 12.44 -9.36
N LYS A 5 -14.31 12.45 -10.57
CA LYS A 5 -13.83 11.60 -11.67
C LYS A 5 -12.37 11.96 -11.90
N CYS A 6 -11.46 11.14 -11.39
CA CYS A 6 -10.05 11.24 -11.73
C CYS A 6 -9.83 10.53 -13.07
N GLU A 7 -9.82 11.28 -14.14
CA GLU A 7 -9.16 10.87 -15.37
C GLU A 7 -7.65 11.04 -15.16
N PHE A 8 -7.03 10.10 -14.45
CA PHE A 8 -5.60 10.14 -14.19
C PHE A 8 -4.83 9.56 -15.36
N GLY A 9 -4.05 10.40 -16.02
CA GLY A 9 -2.97 9.98 -16.89
C GLY A 9 -1.90 9.18 -16.11
N ARG A 10 -1.05 8.46 -16.81
CA ARG A 10 -0.10 7.45 -16.32
C ARG A 10 0.83 7.90 -15.17
N VAL A 11 1.02 9.18 -14.98
CA VAL A 11 1.91 9.77 -13.96
C VAL A 11 1.14 10.25 -12.72
N GLU A 12 -0.17 10.42 -12.81
CA GLU A 12 -0.94 11.18 -11.81
C GLU A 12 -1.39 10.36 -10.60
N MET A 13 -1.49 9.03 -10.71
CA MET A 13 -1.81 8.19 -9.56
C MET A 13 -0.72 8.24 -8.48
N LEU A 14 0.53 8.46 -8.87
CA LEU A 14 1.67 8.64 -7.98
C LEU A 14 1.78 10.07 -7.45
N ILE A 15 1.37 11.05 -8.25
CA ILE A 15 1.37 12.46 -7.87
C ILE A 15 0.19 12.80 -6.96
N ALA A 16 -0.92 12.08 -7.04
CA ALA A 16 -2.04 12.26 -6.12
C ALA A 16 -1.66 11.92 -4.65
N ILE A 17 -0.69 11.04 -4.44
CA ILE A 17 -0.07 10.85 -3.11
C ILE A 17 0.75 12.09 -2.71
N ARG A 18 1.01 13.00 -3.63
CA ARG A 18 2.01 14.06 -3.47
C ARG A 18 1.51 15.31 -2.74
N ILE A 19 0.22 15.64 -2.69
CA ILE A 19 -0.04 17.06 -2.47
C ILE A 19 -0.99 17.42 -1.31
N TYR A 20 -2.06 16.72 -0.96
CA TYR A 20 -3.03 17.29 0.00
C TYR A 20 -3.91 16.29 0.78
N LEU A 21 -3.45 15.08 1.00
CA LEU A 21 -4.17 14.17 1.88
C LEU A 21 -3.48 14.14 3.25
N ASN A 22 -4.17 14.47 4.31
CA ASN A 22 -3.68 14.32 5.69
C ASN A 22 -3.46 12.86 6.08
N GLY A 23 -3.78 11.92 5.19
CA GLY A 23 -3.52 10.49 5.33
C GLY A 23 -3.86 9.74 4.04
N ALA A 24 -3.08 8.72 3.68
CA ALA A 24 -3.32 7.89 2.50
C ALA A 24 -3.29 6.39 2.85
N ARG A 25 -4.09 5.62 2.12
CA ARG A 25 -4.28 4.19 2.31
C ARG A 25 -3.97 3.41 1.03
N PRO A 26 -2.73 3.01 0.76
CA PRO A 26 -2.43 2.03 -0.26
C PRO A 26 -2.82 0.62 0.21
N GLY A 27 -3.63 -0.08 -0.58
CA GLY A 27 -4.01 -1.47 -0.32
C GLY A 27 -3.47 -2.38 -1.41
N ALA A 28 -2.71 -3.41 -1.03
CA ALA A 28 -2.10 -4.40 -1.93
C ALA A 28 -1.48 -3.76 -3.19
N ALA A 29 -0.80 -2.61 -3.00
CA ALA A 29 -0.32 -1.78 -4.09
C ALA A 29 1.03 -2.27 -4.62
N VAL A 30 1.23 -2.15 -5.93
CA VAL A 30 2.54 -2.29 -6.56
C VAL A 30 3.35 -1.03 -6.24
N SER A 31 4.44 -1.16 -5.50
CA SER A 31 5.33 -0.04 -5.16
C SER A 31 6.46 0.17 -6.19
N ALA A 32 6.84 -0.89 -6.89
CA ALA A 32 7.89 -0.86 -7.90
C ALA A 32 7.46 -1.64 -9.15
N MET A 33 7.11 -0.94 -10.22
CA MET A 33 6.84 -1.60 -11.51
C MET A 33 8.08 -2.35 -12.03
N THR A 34 9.27 -1.91 -11.62
CA THR A 34 10.54 -2.53 -11.99
C THR A 34 10.70 -3.95 -11.45
N SER A 35 10.30 -4.21 -10.20
CA SER A 35 10.31 -5.57 -9.61
C SER A 35 9.09 -6.37 -10.02
N ALA A 36 7.93 -5.74 -10.00
CA ALA A 36 6.66 -6.41 -10.28
C ALA A 36 6.53 -6.88 -11.75
N TYR A 37 7.19 -6.21 -12.69
CA TYR A 37 7.22 -6.59 -14.10
C TYR A 37 7.76 -8.02 -14.31
N PHE A 38 8.82 -8.39 -13.58
CA PHE A 38 9.43 -9.72 -13.69
C PHE A 38 8.75 -10.79 -12.82
N GLY A 39 7.68 -10.42 -12.12
CA GLY A 39 6.96 -11.33 -11.26
C GLY A 39 5.99 -12.26 -12.00
N ILE A 40 5.53 -13.26 -11.26
CA ILE A 40 4.46 -14.17 -11.67
C ILE A 40 3.21 -13.82 -10.85
N ARG A 41 2.04 -13.89 -11.47
CA ARG A 41 0.78 -13.92 -10.76
C ARG A 41 0.57 -15.34 -10.24
N GLU A 42 0.93 -15.59 -8.99
CA GLU A 42 1.01 -16.94 -8.43
C GLU A 42 -0.31 -17.71 -8.52
N GLY A 43 -1.44 -17.05 -8.29
CA GLY A 43 -2.75 -17.69 -8.39
C GLY A 43 -3.12 -18.23 -9.79
N SER A 44 -2.42 -17.79 -10.85
CA SER A 44 -2.66 -18.25 -12.22
C SER A 44 -1.43 -18.81 -12.93
N GLY A 45 -0.23 -18.63 -12.34
CA GLY A 45 1.04 -19.00 -12.97
C GLY A 45 1.45 -18.13 -14.16
N MET A 46 0.75 -17.02 -14.42
CA MET A 46 1.00 -16.17 -15.59
C MET A 46 2.08 -15.13 -15.30
N PRO A 47 3.05 -14.92 -16.24
CA PRO A 47 3.97 -13.80 -16.17
C PRO A 47 3.20 -12.47 -16.15
N ARG A 48 3.74 -11.47 -15.43
CA ARG A 48 3.06 -10.18 -15.26
C ARG A 48 3.35 -9.15 -16.35
N MET A 49 4.35 -9.40 -17.20
CA MET A 49 4.85 -8.43 -18.19
C MET A 49 3.75 -7.81 -19.04
N PHE A 50 2.88 -8.62 -19.64
CA PHE A 50 1.78 -8.14 -20.48
C PHE A 50 0.81 -7.21 -19.73
N MET A 51 0.67 -7.38 -18.42
CA MET A 51 -0.21 -6.53 -17.61
C MET A 51 0.32 -5.10 -17.52
N TYR A 52 1.64 -4.94 -17.50
CA TYR A 52 2.27 -3.62 -17.49
C TYR A 52 2.35 -3.02 -18.89
N GLU A 53 2.62 -3.85 -19.89
CA GLU A 53 2.74 -3.39 -21.28
C GLU A 53 1.40 -2.97 -21.87
N GLU A 54 0.37 -3.84 -21.81
CA GLU A 54 -0.82 -3.72 -22.63
C GLU A 54 -2.09 -3.41 -21.83
N THR A 55 -2.26 -3.97 -20.60
CA THR A 55 -3.53 -3.90 -19.88
C THR A 55 -3.55 -2.85 -18.79
N GLN A 56 -3.23 -3.21 -17.54
CA GLN A 56 -3.33 -2.32 -16.37
C GLN A 56 -2.30 -1.19 -16.40
N GLY A 57 -1.05 -1.51 -16.71
CA GLY A 57 0.05 -0.54 -16.75
C GLY A 57 0.02 0.37 -17.96
N ARG A 58 -0.42 -0.14 -19.10
CA ARG A 58 -0.54 0.60 -20.37
C ARG A 58 0.75 1.33 -20.76
N MET A 59 1.90 0.73 -20.47
CA MET A 59 3.19 1.30 -20.84
C MET A 59 3.39 1.34 -22.36
N GLY A 60 2.79 0.38 -23.10
CA GLY A 60 2.87 0.25 -24.56
C GLY A 60 4.26 -0.14 -25.05
N LYS A 61 5.16 -0.49 -24.15
CA LYS A 61 6.56 -0.87 -24.41
C LYS A 61 7.03 -1.89 -23.39
N MET A 62 7.93 -2.77 -23.80
CA MET A 62 8.64 -3.66 -22.89
C MET A 62 9.53 -2.86 -21.92
N PHE A 63 9.89 -3.48 -20.82
CA PHE A 63 10.76 -2.84 -19.80
C PHE A 63 12.04 -2.27 -20.38
N TRP A 64 12.74 -3.03 -21.21
CA TRP A 64 14.02 -2.63 -21.81
C TRP A 64 13.91 -1.52 -22.86
N GLU A 65 12.71 -1.29 -23.41
CA GLU A 65 12.45 -0.22 -24.38
C GLU A 65 12.13 1.13 -23.70
N ASP A 66 11.74 1.10 -22.41
CA ASP A 66 11.38 2.31 -21.66
C ASP A 66 11.64 2.15 -20.16
N ILE A 67 12.87 1.83 -19.78
CA ILE A 67 13.29 1.69 -18.37
C ILE A 67 12.93 2.94 -17.57
N GLU A 68 13.14 4.13 -18.14
CA GLU A 68 12.84 5.40 -17.48
C GLU A 68 11.34 5.54 -17.19
N GLY A 69 10.47 5.13 -18.10
CA GLY A 69 9.03 5.12 -17.89
C GLY A 69 8.61 4.19 -16.75
N TYR A 70 9.19 2.99 -16.67
CA TYR A 70 8.94 2.07 -15.56
C TYR A 70 9.42 2.61 -14.21
N VAL A 71 10.60 3.23 -14.17
CA VAL A 71 11.12 3.91 -12.96
C VAL A 71 10.21 5.06 -12.56
N LYS A 72 9.81 5.92 -13.51
CA LYS A 72 8.91 7.05 -13.25
C LYS A 72 7.54 6.64 -12.69
N ASN A 73 7.08 5.45 -13.05
CA ASN A 73 5.80 4.89 -12.57
C ASN A 73 5.97 3.96 -11.35
N SER A 74 7.11 3.97 -10.68
CA SER A 74 7.39 3.19 -9.47
C SER A 74 7.46 4.09 -8.23
N PRO A 75 6.44 4.09 -7.36
CA PRO A 75 6.34 4.95 -6.17
C PRO A 75 7.54 4.91 -5.26
N ILE A 76 8.17 3.77 -5.14
CA ILE A 76 9.29 3.55 -4.22
C ILE A 76 10.47 4.49 -4.49
N PHE A 77 10.71 4.84 -5.76
CA PHE A 77 11.80 5.77 -6.14
C PHE A 77 11.53 7.23 -5.77
N TYR A 78 10.31 7.50 -5.29
CA TYR A 78 9.88 8.84 -4.84
C TYR A 78 9.45 8.84 -3.37
N ALA A 79 9.80 7.79 -2.63
CA ALA A 79 9.43 7.69 -1.21
C ALA A 79 9.96 8.87 -0.38
N ASP A 80 11.10 9.44 -0.77
CA ASP A 80 11.69 10.66 -0.19
C ASP A 80 10.78 11.88 -0.33
N LYS A 81 9.93 11.92 -1.34
CA LYS A 81 9.00 13.04 -1.63
C LYS A 81 7.61 12.83 -1.03
N ILE A 82 7.28 11.64 -0.55
CA ILE A 82 6.01 11.37 0.10
C ILE A 82 6.03 12.04 1.48
N GLN A 83 5.10 12.93 1.74
CA GLN A 83 4.93 13.59 3.04
C GLN A 83 3.70 13.11 3.78
N THR A 84 2.73 12.58 3.06
CA THR A 84 1.48 12.05 3.60
C THR A 84 1.73 10.79 4.43
N PRO A 85 1.18 10.69 5.65
CA PRO A 85 1.18 9.46 6.43
C PRO A 85 0.50 8.31 5.67
N LEU A 86 1.10 7.11 5.71
CA LEU A 86 0.60 5.95 4.99
C LEU A 86 0.14 4.84 5.92
N LEU A 87 -1.10 4.40 5.76
CA LEU A 87 -1.60 3.14 6.31
C LEU A 87 -1.63 2.09 5.20
N ILE A 88 -0.60 1.26 5.15
CA ILE A 88 -0.43 0.23 4.12
C ILE A 88 -1.11 -1.05 4.59
N PHE A 89 -1.92 -1.64 3.72
CA PHE A 89 -2.53 -2.95 3.90
C PHE A 89 -1.95 -3.91 2.86
N HIS A 90 -1.51 -5.10 3.29
CA HIS A 90 -1.06 -6.15 2.39
C HIS A 90 -1.11 -7.51 3.10
N CYS A 91 -1.64 -8.53 2.43
CA CYS A 91 -1.69 -9.88 2.95
C CYS A 91 -0.48 -10.69 2.47
N ASP A 92 0.05 -11.58 3.33
CA ASP A 92 1.26 -12.34 3.01
C ASP A 92 1.02 -13.52 2.06
N ALA A 93 -0.25 -13.92 1.86
CA ALA A 93 -0.64 -14.92 0.87
C ALA A 93 -1.28 -14.30 -0.40
N ASP A 94 -0.96 -13.04 -0.69
CA ASP A 94 -1.45 -12.35 -1.89
C ASP A 94 -0.84 -12.96 -3.16
N GLU A 95 -1.68 -13.67 -3.90
CA GLU A 95 -1.32 -14.34 -5.16
C GLU A 95 -1.37 -13.40 -6.39
N ALA A 96 -1.90 -12.18 -6.21
CA ALA A 96 -2.05 -11.20 -7.30
C ALA A 96 -0.91 -10.17 -7.28
N VAL A 97 -0.60 -9.59 -6.12
CA VAL A 97 0.51 -8.64 -5.93
C VAL A 97 1.41 -9.17 -4.81
N PRO A 98 2.69 -9.42 -5.07
CA PRO A 98 3.59 -9.95 -4.04
C PRO A 98 3.62 -9.07 -2.79
N TYR A 99 3.55 -9.69 -1.62
CA TYR A 99 3.63 -8.99 -0.32
C TYR A 99 4.85 -8.07 -0.19
N SER A 100 5.95 -8.45 -0.84
CA SER A 100 7.18 -7.64 -0.90
C SER A 100 6.97 -6.23 -1.41
N GLU A 101 5.98 -6.00 -2.26
CA GLU A 101 5.70 -4.66 -2.80
C GLU A 101 5.24 -3.70 -1.68
N GLY A 102 4.29 -4.11 -0.85
CA GLY A 102 3.85 -3.33 0.32
C GLY A 102 4.94 -3.20 1.38
N LEU A 103 5.66 -4.29 1.64
CA LEU A 103 6.75 -4.32 2.61
C LEU A 103 7.89 -3.36 2.22
N ASN A 104 8.30 -3.37 0.95
CA ASN A 104 9.37 -2.51 0.45
C ASN A 104 9.02 -1.03 0.58
N LEU A 105 7.78 -0.64 0.25
CA LEU A 105 7.32 0.74 0.45
C LEU A 105 7.31 1.12 1.93
N PHE A 106 6.80 0.26 2.80
CA PHE A 106 6.82 0.48 4.24
C PHE A 106 8.24 0.68 4.76
N LEU A 107 9.18 -0.20 4.39
CA LEU A 107 10.57 -0.10 4.83
C LEU A 107 11.25 1.17 4.29
N ALA A 108 10.97 1.57 3.05
CA ALA A 108 11.47 2.84 2.50
C ALA A 108 10.98 4.04 3.32
N MET A 109 9.68 4.09 3.63
CA MET A 109 9.09 5.15 4.47
C MET A 109 9.73 5.17 5.87
N ARG A 110 9.88 4.00 6.51
CA ARG A 110 10.53 3.88 7.83
C ARG A 110 11.99 4.30 7.80
N ARG A 111 12.74 3.94 6.77
CA ARG A 111 14.15 4.36 6.59
C ARG A 111 14.28 5.87 6.47
N LEU A 112 13.29 6.51 5.87
CA LEU A 112 13.23 7.97 5.69
C LEU A 112 12.57 8.70 6.89
N HIS A 113 12.32 8.00 8.00
CA HIS A 113 11.68 8.52 9.21
C HIS A 113 10.29 9.14 8.96
N LYS A 114 9.56 8.59 7.99
CA LYS A 114 8.22 9.06 7.63
C LYS A 114 7.14 8.21 8.32
N PRO A 115 6.00 8.81 8.69
CA PRO A 115 4.91 8.09 9.34
C PRO A 115 4.31 7.06 8.36
N ALA A 116 4.47 5.78 8.70
CA ALA A 116 3.90 4.68 7.94
C ALA A 116 3.63 3.48 8.85
N TRP A 117 2.52 2.80 8.58
CA TRP A 117 2.09 1.57 9.24
C TRP A 117 1.80 0.53 8.17
N LEU A 118 2.19 -0.73 8.44
CA LEU A 118 1.90 -1.87 7.57
C LEU A 118 1.06 -2.87 8.35
N LEU A 119 -0.16 -3.12 7.89
CA LEU A 119 -1.04 -4.15 8.40
C LEU A 119 -0.94 -5.39 7.51
N ASN A 120 -0.35 -6.46 8.05
CA ASN A 120 -0.26 -7.74 7.40
C ASN A 120 -1.28 -8.73 8.00
N TYR A 121 -2.27 -9.13 7.21
CA TYR A 121 -3.24 -10.15 7.57
C TYR A 121 -2.80 -11.49 7.03
N LYS A 122 -2.29 -12.33 7.94
CA LYS A 122 -1.70 -13.63 7.59
C LYS A 122 -2.72 -14.60 7.01
N GLY A 123 -2.34 -15.20 5.88
CA GLY A 123 -3.14 -16.22 5.21
C GLY A 123 -4.28 -15.68 4.35
N ASP A 124 -4.60 -14.39 4.45
CA ASP A 124 -5.50 -13.74 3.50
C ASP A 124 -4.78 -13.43 2.18
N LYS A 125 -5.54 -13.39 1.11
CA LYS A 125 -5.05 -13.18 -0.25
C LYS A 125 -5.08 -11.69 -0.65
N HIS A 126 -5.36 -11.41 -1.91
CA HIS A 126 -5.45 -10.03 -2.42
C HIS A 126 -6.55 -9.20 -1.76
N PHE A 127 -7.58 -9.86 -1.25
CA PHE A 127 -8.65 -9.29 -0.44
C PHE A 127 -8.71 -9.97 0.91
N LEU A 128 -9.34 -9.32 1.89
CA LEU A 128 -9.66 -9.94 3.17
C LEU A 128 -10.85 -10.88 3.01
N TYR A 129 -10.66 -12.13 3.37
CA TYR A 129 -11.71 -13.16 3.41
C TYR A 129 -12.03 -13.56 4.84
N ASN A 130 -11.11 -13.32 5.77
CA ASN A 130 -11.32 -13.56 7.17
C ASN A 130 -12.15 -12.42 7.78
N LYS A 131 -13.31 -12.74 8.35
CA LYS A 131 -14.22 -11.73 8.93
C LYS A 131 -13.60 -10.93 10.07
N ALA A 132 -12.79 -11.57 10.91
CA ALA A 132 -12.09 -10.86 11.98
C ALA A 132 -11.06 -9.86 11.43
N ALA A 133 -10.36 -10.22 10.35
CA ALA A 133 -9.43 -9.32 9.66
C ALA A 133 -10.15 -8.13 9.00
N GLU A 134 -11.32 -8.35 8.40
CA GLU A 134 -12.15 -7.25 7.85
C GLU A 134 -12.58 -6.26 8.93
N VAL A 135 -12.99 -6.76 10.09
CA VAL A 135 -13.40 -5.92 11.23
C VAL A 135 -12.20 -5.14 11.78
N ASP A 136 -11.07 -5.82 12.04
CA ASP A 136 -9.83 -5.19 12.51
C ASP A 136 -9.37 -4.09 11.53
N TRP A 137 -9.34 -4.41 10.24
CA TRP A 137 -9.00 -3.44 9.21
C TRP A 137 -9.91 -2.21 9.22
N THR A 138 -11.23 -2.43 9.33
CA THR A 138 -12.21 -1.34 9.34
C THR A 138 -12.02 -0.41 10.52
N ILE A 139 -11.78 -0.96 11.72
CA ILE A 139 -11.53 -0.20 12.96
C ILE A 139 -10.24 0.64 12.80
N ARG A 140 -9.14 0.02 12.36
CA ARG A 140 -7.86 0.73 12.21
C ARG A 140 -7.91 1.80 11.14
N LEU A 141 -8.60 1.52 10.03
CA LEU A 141 -8.80 2.49 8.96
C LEU A 141 -9.57 3.72 9.45
N GLN A 142 -10.65 3.49 10.21
CA GLN A 142 -11.42 4.58 10.81
C GLN A 142 -10.56 5.38 11.78
N GLN A 143 -9.87 4.72 12.72
CA GLN A 143 -9.02 5.38 13.71
C GLN A 143 -7.89 6.19 13.06
N PHE A 144 -7.25 5.64 12.01
CA PHE A 144 -6.22 6.34 11.26
C PHE A 144 -6.74 7.64 10.64
N PHE A 145 -7.88 7.59 9.98
CA PHE A 145 -8.47 8.80 9.39
C PHE A 145 -9.07 9.74 10.42
N ASP A 146 -9.62 9.25 11.50
CA ASP A 146 -10.11 10.10 12.58
C ASP A 146 -8.95 10.88 13.22
N HIS A 147 -7.78 10.25 13.39
CA HIS A 147 -6.59 10.94 13.86
C HIS A 147 -6.12 12.04 12.89
N TYR A 148 -5.95 11.72 11.60
CA TYR A 148 -5.37 12.65 10.65
C TYR A 148 -6.34 13.67 10.04
N LEU A 149 -7.64 13.41 10.05
CA LEU A 149 -8.65 14.29 9.44
C LEU A 149 -9.56 14.98 10.44
N LYS A 150 -9.62 14.50 11.68
CA LYS A 150 -10.52 15.02 12.72
C LYS A 150 -9.78 15.36 14.03
N ASP A 151 -8.46 15.33 14.03
CA ASP A 151 -7.61 15.59 15.21
C ASP A 151 -7.94 14.70 16.42
N ALA A 152 -8.47 13.48 16.18
CA ALA A 152 -8.71 12.50 17.23
C ALA A 152 -7.38 12.04 17.85
N PRO A 153 -7.39 11.61 19.13
CA PRO A 153 -6.19 11.06 19.76
C PRO A 153 -5.62 9.88 18.93
N MET A 154 -4.29 9.76 18.92
CA MET A 154 -3.63 8.64 18.25
C MET A 154 -3.84 7.35 19.05
N PRO A 155 -4.40 6.28 18.47
CA PRO A 155 -4.61 5.02 19.17
C PRO A 155 -3.27 4.32 19.48
N ARG A 156 -3.25 3.49 20.53
CA ARG A 156 -2.04 2.79 21.00
C ARG A 156 -1.36 1.97 19.91
N TRP A 157 -2.11 1.28 19.03
CA TRP A 157 -1.50 0.50 17.95
C TRP A 157 -0.69 1.36 16.96
N MET A 158 -1.03 2.62 16.78
CA MET A 158 -0.25 3.53 15.93
C MET A 158 1.01 4.03 16.65
N LYS A 159 0.96 4.20 17.98
CA LYS A 159 2.11 4.64 18.79
C LYS A 159 3.12 3.52 18.99
N GLU A 160 2.67 2.35 19.40
CA GLU A 160 3.51 1.24 19.90
C GLU A 160 3.70 0.12 18.88
N GLY A 161 2.75 -0.04 17.94
CA GLY A 161 2.63 -1.22 17.11
C GLY A 161 2.05 -2.43 17.88
N ILE A 162 1.90 -3.55 17.19
CA ILE A 162 1.47 -4.82 17.76
C ILE A 162 2.63 -5.80 17.75
N ARG A 163 3.07 -6.22 18.91
CA ARG A 163 4.12 -7.22 19.04
C ARG A 163 3.61 -8.60 18.60
N ILE A 164 4.52 -9.50 18.26
CA ILE A 164 4.15 -10.83 17.75
C ILE A 164 3.39 -11.66 18.78
N ASP A 165 3.69 -11.49 20.05
CA ASP A 165 3.07 -12.16 21.19
C ASP A 165 1.72 -11.53 21.59
N GLU A 166 1.44 -10.32 21.16
CA GLU A 166 0.18 -9.60 21.41
C GLU A 166 -0.89 -9.88 20.33
N ARG A 167 -0.50 -10.47 19.21
CA ARG A 167 -1.41 -10.70 18.06
C ARG A 167 -2.58 -11.58 18.46
N GLY A 168 -3.80 -11.09 18.20
CA GLY A 168 -5.03 -11.78 18.56
C GLY A 168 -5.40 -11.71 20.05
N VAL A 169 -4.55 -11.11 20.90
CA VAL A 169 -4.77 -10.96 22.34
C VAL A 169 -5.08 -9.50 22.70
N ASP A 170 -4.18 -8.57 22.36
CA ASP A 170 -4.39 -7.13 22.55
C ASP A 170 -4.24 -6.39 21.24
N GLN A 171 -5.34 -5.87 20.72
CA GLN A 171 -5.38 -5.13 19.46
C GLN A 171 -5.03 -3.65 19.61
N LYS A 172 -4.93 -3.16 20.85
CA LYS A 172 -4.55 -1.77 21.18
C LYS A 172 -5.40 -0.72 20.43
N TYR A 173 -6.71 -0.94 20.36
CA TYR A 173 -7.62 0.03 19.76
C TYR A 173 -7.89 1.24 20.64
N ASP A 174 -7.58 1.13 21.95
CA ASP A 174 -7.77 2.16 22.94
C ASP A 174 -6.84 3.37 22.70
N PHE A 175 -7.16 4.45 23.38
CA PHE A 175 -6.41 5.71 23.38
C PHE A 175 -5.82 5.93 24.77
N GLU A 176 -4.55 6.30 24.82
CA GLU A 176 -3.88 6.79 26.04
C GLU A 176 -3.53 8.27 25.92
#